data_2fee10154917e15f6cadb9ae196ed5fd
#
_entry.id   2fee10154917e15f6cadb9ae196ed5fd
#
_cell.length_a   1.000
_cell.length_b   1.000
_cell.length_c   1.000
_cell.angle_alpha   90.00
_cell.angle_beta   90.00
_cell.angle_gamma   90.00
#
_symmetry.space_group_name_H-M   'P 1'
#
loop_
_entity.id
_entity.type
_entity.pdbx_description
1 polymer ?
#
loop_
_entity_poly.entity_id
_entity_poly.type
_entity_poly.pdbx_seq_one_letter_code
_entity_poly.pdbx_strand_id
1 'polypeptide(L)'
;EGKNVISLGIGSPDMPPSQQTIDKLCEVARQSDAHGYQPTMGTPELRESMAHFYKKWYGVDINPATEIQPLIGSKEGILHTTLAFVNSGEEVLVPNPGYPTYTSLSNILGAKVVNYNLREDNGWQPDFDELEKMNLEKVKLMWVNYPNMPTGGNACVETYRRLVDFAQRHDI
;
A
#
# COMPACT_ATOMS: atom_id res chain seq x y z
N GLU A 1 0.79 37.19 -0.25
CA GLU A 1 -0.41 37.55 0.56
C GLU A 1 -1.41 38.29 -0.34
N GLY A 2 -2.70 37.88 -0.34
CA GLY A 2 -3.73 38.49 -1.18
C GLY A 2 -3.85 37.93 -2.62
N LYS A 3 -3.05 36.98 -3.02
CA LYS A 3 -3.17 36.29 -4.32
C LYS A 3 -3.98 34.99 -4.14
N ASN A 4 -4.94 34.79 -5.01
CA ASN A 4 -5.67 33.51 -5.07
C ASN A 4 -4.78 32.46 -5.77
N VAL A 5 -4.09 31.64 -4.98
CA VAL A 5 -3.16 30.63 -5.48
C VAL A 5 -3.79 29.24 -5.31
N ILE A 6 -3.89 28.51 -6.40
CA ILE A 6 -4.30 27.10 -6.38
C ILE A 6 -3.07 26.25 -6.01
N SER A 7 -3.14 25.59 -4.85
CA SER A 7 -2.07 24.68 -4.41
C SER A 7 -2.27 23.29 -5.02
N LEU A 8 -1.24 22.79 -5.69
CA LEU A 8 -1.17 21.41 -6.19
C LEU A 8 -0.21 20.52 -5.38
N GLY A 9 0.35 21.07 -4.29
CA GLY A 9 1.35 20.37 -3.48
C GLY A 9 0.80 19.50 -2.35
N ILE A 10 -0.50 19.63 -2.03
CA ILE A 10 -1.14 18.87 -0.95
C ILE A 10 -2.35 18.14 -1.51
N GLY A 11 -2.29 16.81 -1.51
CA GLY A 11 -3.40 15.93 -1.87
C GLY A 11 -4.35 15.74 -0.68
N SER A 12 -5.25 16.68 -0.47
CA SER A 12 -6.33 16.56 0.52
C SER A 12 -7.66 16.39 -0.17
N PRO A 13 -8.54 15.43 0.27
CA PRO A 13 -9.90 15.36 -0.23
C PRO A 13 -10.64 16.66 0.03
N ASP A 14 -11.33 17.18 -0.97
CA ASP A 14 -12.15 18.39 -0.90
C ASP A 14 -13.66 18.07 -0.89
N MET A 15 -14.03 16.82 -1.11
CA MET A 15 -15.41 16.35 -1.08
C MET A 15 -15.70 15.59 0.22
N PRO A 16 -16.88 15.79 0.83
CA PRO A 16 -17.30 14.99 1.98
C PRO A 16 -17.56 13.53 1.58
N PRO A 17 -17.57 12.60 2.55
CA PRO A 17 -18.10 11.27 2.32
C PRO A 17 -19.56 11.30 1.86
N SER A 18 -20.05 10.20 1.26
CA SER A 18 -21.46 10.11 0.89
C SER A 18 -22.37 10.28 2.11
N GLN A 19 -23.55 10.83 1.91
CA GLN A 19 -24.53 11.02 3.00
C GLN A 19 -24.86 9.70 3.69
N GLN A 20 -24.97 8.60 2.93
CA GLN A 20 -25.19 7.25 3.48
C GLN A 20 -24.10 6.82 4.46
N THR A 21 -22.84 7.15 4.17
CA THR A 21 -21.71 6.83 5.07
C THR A 21 -21.81 7.65 6.36
N ILE A 22 -22.14 8.93 6.25
CA ILE A 22 -22.31 9.82 7.40
C ILE A 22 -23.47 9.36 8.27
N ASP A 23 -24.62 9.05 7.66
CA ASP A 23 -25.81 8.60 8.38
C ASP A 23 -25.56 7.29 9.11
N LYS A 24 -24.86 6.34 8.47
CA LYS A 24 -24.50 5.07 9.08
C LYS A 24 -23.53 5.24 10.27
N LEU A 25 -22.55 6.12 10.13
CA LEU A 25 -21.65 6.47 11.23
C LEU A 25 -22.46 7.04 12.43
N CYS A 26 -23.37 7.97 12.17
CA CYS A 26 -24.20 8.57 13.20
C CYS A 26 -25.15 7.55 13.85
N GLU A 27 -25.71 6.61 13.08
CA GLU A 27 -26.56 5.53 13.56
C GLU A 27 -25.78 4.64 14.55
N VAL A 28 -24.61 4.15 14.13
CA VAL A 28 -23.78 3.24 14.95
C VAL A 28 -23.24 3.97 16.18
N ALA A 29 -22.82 5.23 16.05
CA ALA A 29 -22.30 6.00 17.19
C ALA A 29 -23.37 6.25 18.31
N ARG A 30 -24.65 6.05 18.03
CA ARG A 30 -25.72 6.14 19.05
C ARG A 30 -25.99 4.80 19.77
N GLN A 31 -25.43 3.70 19.31
CA GLN A 31 -25.58 2.39 19.93
C GLN A 31 -24.70 2.32 21.19
N SER A 32 -25.28 1.88 22.30
CA SER A 32 -24.58 1.86 23.59
C SER A 32 -23.43 0.86 23.68
N ASP A 33 -23.41 -0.13 22.80
CA ASP A 33 -22.44 -1.21 22.71
C ASP A 33 -21.35 -0.97 21.65
N ALA A 34 -21.42 0.13 20.88
CA ALA A 34 -20.46 0.46 19.83
C ALA A 34 -19.14 1.08 20.35
N HIS A 35 -19.02 1.36 21.64
CA HIS A 35 -17.92 2.12 22.23
C HIS A 35 -16.92 1.27 23.02
N GLY A 36 -17.08 -0.05 23.01
CA GLY A 36 -16.21 -0.99 23.69
C GLY A 36 -14.83 -1.11 23.05
N TYR A 37 -13.90 -1.69 23.80
CA TYR A 37 -12.57 -2.02 23.27
C TYR A 37 -12.70 -3.05 22.15
N GLN A 38 -12.07 -2.77 21.03
CA GLN A 38 -12.15 -3.61 19.83
C GLN A 38 -10.92 -4.54 19.70
N PRO A 39 -11.09 -5.72 19.07
CA PRO A 39 -9.95 -6.60 18.78
C PRO A 39 -8.92 -5.92 17.89
N THR A 40 -7.64 -6.18 18.13
CA THR A 40 -6.54 -5.65 17.30
C THR A 40 -6.62 -6.07 15.83
N MET A 41 -7.24 -7.22 15.56
CA MET A 41 -7.50 -7.73 14.21
C MET A 41 -8.73 -7.08 13.54
N GLY A 42 -9.40 -6.14 14.19
CA GLY A 42 -10.69 -5.61 13.77
C GLY A 42 -11.86 -6.56 14.03
N THR A 43 -13.08 -6.03 13.98
CA THR A 43 -14.28 -6.86 14.20
C THR A 43 -14.51 -7.85 13.05
N PRO A 44 -15.14 -9.00 13.30
CA PRO A 44 -15.50 -9.93 12.23
C PRO A 44 -16.32 -9.27 11.11
N GLU A 45 -17.30 -8.44 11.47
CA GLU A 45 -18.19 -7.76 10.53
C GLU A 45 -17.43 -6.81 9.59
N LEU A 46 -16.41 -6.11 10.11
CA LEU A 46 -15.56 -5.25 9.28
C LEU A 46 -14.76 -6.09 8.28
N ARG A 47 -14.15 -7.18 8.73
CA ARG A 47 -13.36 -8.07 7.86
C ARG A 47 -14.21 -8.79 6.81
N GLU A 48 -15.41 -9.25 7.19
CA GLU A 48 -16.39 -9.83 6.26
C GLU A 48 -16.84 -8.80 5.20
N SER A 49 -17.08 -7.56 5.62
CA SER A 49 -17.43 -6.47 4.69
C SER A 49 -16.29 -6.17 3.71
N MET A 50 -15.04 -6.20 4.17
CA MET A 50 -13.86 -6.06 3.30
C MET A 50 -13.76 -7.23 2.32
N ALA A 51 -13.92 -8.48 2.76
CA ALA A 51 -13.93 -9.65 1.89
C ALA A 51 -15.03 -9.55 0.82
N HIS A 52 -16.24 -9.14 1.22
CA HIS A 52 -17.36 -8.91 0.31
C HIS A 52 -17.03 -7.82 -0.73
N PHE A 53 -16.39 -6.73 -0.32
CA PHE A 53 -15.96 -5.65 -1.22
C PHE A 53 -14.98 -6.18 -2.28
N TYR A 54 -13.96 -6.93 -1.88
CA TYR A 54 -13.00 -7.51 -2.82
C TYR A 54 -13.64 -8.51 -3.78
N LYS A 55 -14.56 -9.35 -3.28
CA LYS A 55 -15.31 -10.27 -4.14
C LYS A 55 -16.16 -9.53 -5.17
N LYS A 56 -16.89 -8.50 -4.72
CA LYS A 56 -17.82 -7.74 -5.57
C LYS A 56 -17.10 -6.95 -6.67
N TRP A 57 -16.00 -6.29 -6.34
CA TRP A 57 -15.36 -5.33 -7.25
C TRP A 57 -14.18 -5.90 -8.03
N TYR A 58 -13.52 -6.91 -7.49
CA TYR A 58 -12.31 -7.49 -8.09
C TYR A 58 -12.44 -8.98 -8.41
N GLY A 59 -13.53 -9.65 -8.01
CA GLY A 59 -13.72 -11.08 -8.20
C GLY A 59 -12.79 -11.95 -7.35
N VAL A 60 -12.14 -11.37 -6.34
CA VAL A 60 -11.19 -12.06 -5.48
C VAL A 60 -11.88 -12.59 -4.23
N ASP A 61 -11.69 -13.87 -3.95
CA ASP A 61 -12.11 -14.51 -2.69
C ASP A 61 -10.99 -14.38 -1.66
N ILE A 62 -11.31 -13.77 -0.53
CA ILE A 62 -10.38 -13.56 0.59
C ILE A 62 -11.04 -14.11 1.86
N ASN A 63 -10.30 -14.90 2.63
CA ASN A 63 -10.77 -15.40 3.91
C ASN A 63 -10.74 -14.27 4.96
N PRO A 64 -11.91 -13.82 5.47
CA PRO A 64 -11.94 -12.71 6.43
C PRO A 64 -11.28 -13.04 7.78
N ALA A 65 -11.13 -14.32 8.10
CA ALA A 65 -10.54 -14.73 9.38
C ALA A 65 -9.01 -14.69 9.38
N THR A 66 -8.37 -14.92 8.23
CA THR A 66 -6.92 -15.17 8.15
C THR A 66 -6.18 -14.31 7.14
N GLU A 67 -6.89 -13.65 6.19
CA GLU A 67 -6.25 -12.93 5.07
C GLU A 67 -6.57 -11.44 5.04
N ILE A 68 -7.22 -10.92 6.10
CA ILE A 68 -7.55 -9.49 6.21
C ILE A 68 -7.06 -8.94 7.54
N GLN A 69 -6.26 -7.88 7.45
CA GLN A 69 -5.87 -7.05 8.56
C GLN A 69 -6.33 -5.60 8.28
N PRO A 70 -7.38 -5.10 8.97
CA PRO A 70 -7.77 -3.69 8.89
C PRO A 70 -6.66 -2.77 9.39
N LEU A 71 -6.52 -1.64 8.72
CA LEU A 71 -5.51 -0.61 9.02
C LEU A 71 -6.19 0.76 9.16
N ILE A 72 -5.64 1.65 9.98
CA ILE A 72 -6.08 3.05 10.07
C ILE A 72 -5.64 3.85 8.84
N GLY A 73 -4.67 3.33 8.10
CA GLY A 73 -4.18 3.89 6.85
C GLY A 73 -3.03 3.09 6.28
N SER A 74 -2.68 3.31 5.02
CA SER A 74 -1.63 2.56 4.32
C SER A 74 -0.25 2.68 4.97
N LYS A 75 0.06 3.82 5.60
CA LYS A 75 1.35 4.01 6.30
C LYS A 75 1.56 3.02 7.44
N GLU A 76 0.51 2.72 8.19
CA GLU A 76 0.53 1.68 9.23
C GLU A 76 0.86 0.31 8.63
N GLY A 77 0.21 -0.05 7.52
CA GLY A 77 0.48 -1.31 6.82
C GLY A 77 1.91 -1.39 6.29
N ILE A 78 2.44 -0.30 5.72
CA ILE A 78 3.83 -0.24 5.26
C ILE A 78 4.79 -0.46 6.43
N LEU A 79 4.55 0.20 7.57
CA LEU A 79 5.37 0.03 8.77
C LEU A 79 5.36 -1.43 9.25
N HIS A 80 4.17 -1.99 9.45
CA HIS A 80 4.01 -3.33 10.01
C HIS A 80 4.54 -4.42 9.07
N THR A 81 4.33 -4.27 7.75
CA THR A 81 4.89 -5.20 6.77
C THR A 81 6.42 -5.14 6.80
N THR A 82 7.00 -3.94 6.79
CA THR A 82 8.46 -3.82 6.86
C THR A 82 9.01 -4.42 8.17
N LEU A 83 8.36 -4.17 9.32
CA LEU A 83 8.74 -4.77 10.61
C LEU A 83 8.68 -6.30 10.61
N ALA A 84 7.70 -6.88 9.91
CA ALA A 84 7.49 -8.32 9.90
C ALA A 84 8.51 -9.07 9.02
N PHE A 85 8.98 -8.45 7.94
CA PHE A 85 9.75 -9.13 6.91
C PHE A 85 11.20 -8.65 6.79
N VAL A 86 11.57 -7.51 7.39
CA VAL A 86 12.89 -6.90 7.17
C VAL A 86 13.60 -6.63 8.49
N ASN A 87 14.80 -7.16 8.64
CA ASN A 87 15.68 -6.86 9.77
C ASN A 87 16.58 -5.65 9.49
N SER A 88 17.12 -5.05 10.55
CA SER A 88 18.09 -3.96 10.41
C SER A 88 19.31 -4.42 9.59
N GLY A 89 19.68 -3.64 8.59
CA GLY A 89 20.78 -3.91 7.66
C GLY A 89 20.41 -4.74 6.44
N GLU A 90 19.22 -5.35 6.39
CA GLU A 90 18.65 -5.93 5.17
C GLU A 90 18.15 -4.85 4.21
N GLU A 91 17.82 -5.21 3.00
CA GLU A 91 17.54 -4.27 1.91
C GLU A 91 16.07 -4.34 1.46
N VAL A 92 15.56 -3.18 1.05
CA VAL A 92 14.20 -3.01 0.53
C VAL A 92 14.26 -2.33 -0.83
N LEU A 93 13.69 -2.94 -1.86
CA LEU A 93 13.52 -2.32 -3.18
C LEU A 93 12.38 -1.31 -3.14
N VAL A 94 12.67 -0.08 -3.53
CA VAL A 94 11.73 1.04 -3.52
C VAL A 94 11.68 1.70 -4.90
N PRO A 95 10.48 1.96 -5.47
CA PRO A 95 10.37 2.62 -6.77
C PRO A 95 10.88 4.06 -6.72
N ASN A 96 11.55 4.49 -7.77
CA ASN A 96 12.00 5.86 -7.97
C ASN A 96 11.61 6.37 -9.37
N PRO A 97 10.68 7.34 -9.49
CA PRO A 97 9.94 8.00 -8.40
C PRO A 97 8.92 7.08 -7.72
N GLY A 98 8.67 7.33 -6.43
CA GLY A 98 7.75 6.54 -5.64
C GLY A 98 7.19 7.27 -4.41
N TYR A 99 6.31 6.61 -3.68
CA TYR A 99 5.71 7.16 -2.48
C TYR A 99 6.77 7.31 -1.36
N PRO A 100 7.02 8.52 -0.84
CA PRO A 100 8.13 8.77 0.09
C PRO A 100 8.09 7.94 1.37
N THR A 101 6.93 7.44 1.75
CA THR A 101 6.74 6.64 2.97
C THR A 101 7.53 5.33 2.93
N TYR A 102 7.69 4.71 1.76
CA TYR A 102 8.49 3.48 1.62
C TYR A 102 9.92 3.70 2.08
N THR A 103 10.57 4.75 1.57
CA THR A 103 11.94 5.13 1.96
C THR A 103 12.02 5.54 3.43
N SER A 104 11.11 6.40 3.88
CA SER A 104 11.16 6.95 5.24
C SER A 104 11.02 5.87 6.30
N LEU A 105 10.03 4.97 6.16
CA LEU A 105 9.81 3.91 7.13
C LEU A 105 10.90 2.84 7.09
N SER A 106 11.38 2.46 5.91
CA SER A 106 12.52 1.53 5.80
C SER A 106 13.76 2.06 6.53
N ASN A 107 14.09 3.34 6.35
CA ASN A 107 15.22 3.97 7.04
C ASN A 107 15.03 4.03 8.56
N ILE A 108 13.82 4.36 9.05
CA ILE A 108 13.51 4.40 10.49
C ILE A 108 13.72 3.02 11.14
N LEU A 109 13.40 1.95 10.40
CA LEU A 109 13.56 0.57 10.87
C LEU A 109 14.98 0.03 10.69
N GLY A 110 15.91 0.83 10.16
CA GLY A 110 17.30 0.44 9.95
C GLY A 110 17.54 -0.44 8.73
N ALA A 111 16.54 -0.58 7.85
CA ALA A 111 16.70 -1.24 6.56
C ALA A 111 17.43 -0.32 5.57
N LYS A 112 18.12 -0.90 4.61
CA LYS A 112 18.75 -0.16 3.51
C LYS A 112 17.79 -0.05 2.34
N VAL A 113 17.58 1.16 1.86
CA VAL A 113 16.78 1.41 0.66
C VAL A 113 17.62 1.25 -0.59
N VAL A 114 17.17 0.39 -1.49
CA VAL A 114 17.74 0.21 -2.83
C VAL A 114 16.69 0.65 -3.84
N ASN A 115 16.97 1.70 -4.59
CA ASN A 115 16.03 2.22 -5.57
C ASN A 115 16.08 1.42 -6.87
N TYR A 116 14.90 1.12 -7.44
CA TYR A 116 14.76 0.74 -8.83
C TYR A 116 14.05 1.84 -9.61
N ASN A 117 14.57 2.19 -10.79
CA ASN A 117 14.09 3.35 -11.51
C ASN A 117 12.89 2.99 -12.38
N LEU A 118 11.87 3.85 -12.30
CA LEU A 118 10.74 3.88 -13.23
C LEU A 118 10.98 5.01 -14.21
N ARG A 119 10.76 4.75 -15.51
CA ARG A 119 11.00 5.73 -16.58
C ARG A 119 9.77 5.95 -17.43
N GLU A 120 9.59 7.17 -17.90
CA GLU A 120 8.44 7.56 -18.73
C GLU A 120 8.43 6.80 -20.06
N ASP A 121 9.60 6.62 -20.69
CA ASP A 121 9.77 5.90 -21.95
C ASP A 121 9.39 4.41 -21.86
N ASN A 122 9.38 3.85 -20.63
CA ASN A 122 8.89 2.50 -20.32
C ASN A 122 7.50 2.50 -19.67
N GLY A 123 6.72 3.58 -19.80
CA GLY A 123 5.40 3.69 -19.20
C GLY A 123 5.38 3.56 -17.67
N TRP A 124 6.48 3.94 -17.02
CA TRP A 124 6.66 3.83 -15.56
C TRP A 124 6.59 2.39 -15.03
N GLN A 125 6.98 1.42 -15.87
CA GLN A 125 7.08 0.02 -15.46
C GLN A 125 8.47 -0.28 -14.88
N PRO A 126 8.60 -1.30 -14.00
CA PRO A 126 9.90 -1.82 -13.60
C PRO A 126 10.68 -2.33 -14.83
N ASP A 127 11.95 -1.99 -14.89
CA ASP A 127 12.87 -2.60 -15.85
C ASP A 127 13.44 -3.88 -15.25
N PHE A 128 12.87 -5.01 -15.67
CA PHE A 128 13.27 -6.31 -15.12
C PHE A 128 14.70 -6.70 -15.52
N ASP A 129 15.18 -6.23 -16.66
CA ASP A 129 16.57 -6.48 -17.09
C ASP A 129 17.58 -5.72 -16.21
N GLU A 130 17.20 -4.56 -15.70
CA GLU A 130 17.98 -3.84 -14.69
C GLU A 130 17.85 -4.50 -13.32
N LEU A 131 16.65 -4.91 -12.89
CA LEU A 131 16.43 -5.61 -11.63
C LEU A 131 17.24 -6.90 -11.52
N GLU A 132 17.31 -7.70 -12.58
CA GLU A 132 18.10 -8.95 -12.62
C GLU A 132 19.60 -8.74 -12.48
N LYS A 133 20.10 -7.54 -12.78
CA LYS A 133 21.53 -7.21 -12.62
C LYS A 133 21.89 -6.70 -11.23
N MET A 134 20.90 -6.44 -10.39
CA MET A 134 21.11 -5.94 -9.04
C MET A 134 21.61 -7.05 -8.13
N ASN A 135 22.38 -6.68 -7.10
CA ASN A 135 22.66 -7.61 -6.02
C ASN A 135 21.43 -7.70 -5.10
N LEU A 136 20.75 -8.83 -5.13
CA LEU A 136 19.48 -9.06 -4.41
C LEU A 136 19.66 -9.92 -3.14
N GLU A 137 20.87 -10.33 -2.80
CA GLU A 137 21.15 -11.25 -1.69
C GLU A 137 20.55 -10.82 -0.34
N LYS A 138 20.51 -9.49 -0.09
CA LYS A 138 20.00 -8.91 1.15
C LYS A 138 18.61 -8.31 1.00
N VAL A 139 18.03 -8.35 -0.17
CA VAL A 139 16.68 -7.81 -0.41
C VAL A 139 15.66 -8.77 0.17
N LYS A 140 14.73 -8.24 0.99
CA LYS A 140 13.66 -8.99 1.63
C LYS A 140 12.26 -8.50 1.28
N LEU A 141 12.18 -7.33 0.67
CA LEU A 141 10.90 -6.72 0.34
C LEU A 141 11.05 -5.83 -0.89
N MET A 142 10.05 -5.86 -1.76
CA MET A 142 9.93 -4.93 -2.89
C MET A 142 8.59 -4.21 -2.82
N TRP A 143 8.62 -2.90 -2.71
CA TRP A 143 7.41 -2.08 -2.79
C TRP A 143 7.06 -1.78 -4.23
N VAL A 144 5.80 -2.01 -4.58
CA VAL A 144 5.20 -1.65 -5.86
C VAL A 144 3.89 -0.91 -5.62
N ASN A 145 3.57 0.05 -6.49
CA ASN A 145 2.34 0.83 -6.38
C ASN A 145 1.81 1.21 -7.76
N TYR A 146 0.59 0.76 -8.09
CA TYR A 146 -0.07 1.10 -9.35
C TYR A 146 -1.56 1.39 -9.11
N PRO A 147 -2.12 2.46 -9.72
CA PRO A 147 -1.40 3.51 -10.44
C PRO A 147 -0.26 4.08 -9.63
N ASN A 148 0.93 4.28 -10.26
CA ASN A 148 2.12 4.70 -9.53
C ASN A 148 1.98 6.13 -9.00
N MET A 149 2.29 6.34 -7.75
CA MET A 149 2.41 7.67 -7.17
C MET A 149 3.89 8.07 -7.15
N PRO A 150 4.30 9.24 -7.73
CA PRO A 150 3.43 10.33 -8.19
C PRO A 150 3.13 10.37 -9.69
N THR A 151 3.58 9.41 -10.49
CA THR A 151 3.60 9.52 -11.96
C THR A 151 2.25 9.26 -12.63
N GLY A 152 1.34 8.53 -11.95
CA GLY A 152 0.08 8.07 -12.52
C GLY A 152 0.22 6.90 -13.50
N GLY A 153 1.42 6.35 -13.68
CA GLY A 153 1.64 5.18 -14.54
C GLY A 153 0.83 3.97 -14.09
N ASN A 154 0.26 3.22 -15.05
CA ASN A 154 -0.55 2.04 -14.77
C ASN A 154 0.23 0.75 -15.01
N ALA A 155 -0.10 -0.31 -14.27
CA ALA A 155 0.33 -1.66 -14.57
C ALA A 155 -0.71 -2.43 -15.39
N CYS A 156 -0.25 -3.44 -16.11
CA CYS A 156 -1.10 -4.46 -16.71
C CYS A 156 -0.91 -5.80 -16.00
N VAL A 157 -1.74 -6.78 -16.34
CA VAL A 157 -1.66 -8.12 -15.73
C VAL A 157 -0.27 -8.74 -15.93
N GLU A 158 0.36 -8.50 -17.08
CA GLU A 158 1.69 -9.02 -17.38
C GLU A 158 2.76 -8.42 -16.48
N THR A 159 2.65 -7.14 -16.14
CA THR A 159 3.54 -6.50 -15.16
C THR A 159 3.51 -7.24 -13.82
N TYR A 160 2.31 -7.53 -13.32
CA TYR A 160 2.15 -8.27 -12.05
C TYR A 160 2.66 -9.71 -12.14
N ARG A 161 2.45 -10.41 -13.26
CA ARG A 161 3.02 -11.75 -13.47
C ARG A 161 4.53 -11.74 -13.37
N ARG A 162 5.17 -10.80 -14.06
CA ARG A 162 6.63 -10.65 -14.02
C ARG A 162 7.15 -10.27 -12.63
N LEU A 163 6.42 -9.41 -11.90
CA LEU A 163 6.76 -9.06 -10.52
C LEU A 163 6.69 -10.26 -9.58
N VAL A 164 5.63 -11.07 -9.68
CA VAL A 164 5.47 -12.27 -8.85
C VAL A 164 6.53 -13.30 -9.20
N ASP A 165 6.80 -13.54 -10.49
CA ASP A 165 7.84 -14.45 -10.95
C ASP A 165 9.24 -14.00 -10.47
N PHE A 166 9.54 -12.71 -10.58
CA PHE A 166 10.77 -12.12 -10.06
C PHE A 166 10.91 -12.33 -8.54
N ALA A 167 9.88 -12.00 -7.78
CA ALA A 167 9.87 -12.16 -6.34
C ALA A 167 10.08 -13.63 -5.90
N GLN A 168 9.39 -14.57 -6.57
CA GLN A 168 9.53 -16.01 -6.30
C GLN A 168 10.93 -16.55 -6.61
N ARG A 169 11.56 -16.09 -7.71
CA ARG A 169 12.92 -16.54 -8.08
C ARG A 169 14.00 -16.03 -7.14
N HIS A 170 13.78 -14.88 -6.52
CA HIS A 170 14.76 -14.21 -5.66
C HIS A 170 14.44 -14.27 -4.16
N ASP A 171 13.35 -14.96 -3.77
CA ASP A 171 12.89 -15.07 -2.38
C ASP A 171 12.64 -13.70 -1.70
N ILE A 172 11.91 -12.84 -2.44
CA ILE A 172 11.56 -11.47 -2.03
C ILE A 172 10.06 -11.36 -1.74
#